data_7d5081d0353a914e1265aa5763e9205d
#
_entry.id   7d5081d0353a914e1265aa5763e9205d
#
_cell.length_a   1.000
_cell.length_b   1.000
_cell.length_c   1.000
_cell.angle_alpha   90.00
_cell.angle_beta   90.00
_cell.angle_gamma   90.00
#
_symmetry.space_group_name_H-M   'P 1'
#
loop_
_entity.id
_entity.type
_entity.pdbx_description
1 polymer ?
#
loop_
_entity_poly.entity_id
_entity_poly.type
_entity_poly.pdbx_seq_one_letter_code
_entity_poly.pdbx_strand_id
1 'polypeptide(L)'
;MKYLLKNGTVISGAGTRKQDVLVEGEKIIKVGEDLSQPDAKVVDVSGKLLFPGFIDGHTHFDLEVAGTVTADDFETGTRAAILGGTTLVIDFASQDKGGHTLKEGLEKWHKKADGKCSCDYSFHMSIVEWNEETKKEIQDMINEGITSFKLYMTYPAMIVDDEDLYKIIKALNEKGCFAGVHCENAGVIDALTQEAKAQGKLGPENHPLVRPDTMEAEAVHRLLVIAKEAGAPVMVVHLTNRKAYEEIIRARENGQTVFAETCPQYLLLDDSVYSKPDFEGAKYVCAPPIRKKADQDCLWKALADGDIQTVATDQCSFTLAQKAMGKADFTKIPGGLPGVQTRGTLLYTYGVRAGKITIEKMCQLLCENPAKLYGVYPNKGAIAEGSDADIVVFDPEKENVISAETHAYNTDNNPYEGFEIHGDIDKVFLRGNLAVDEGKLVQEKLGAYIKRGLRQPLA
;
A
#
# COMPACT_ATOMS: atom_id res chain seq x y z
N MET A 1 27.61 11.03 -6.19
CA MET A 1 28.14 10.02 -7.12
C MET A 1 27.44 10.20 -8.45
N LYS A 2 28.05 9.81 -9.57
CA LYS A 2 27.46 9.92 -10.91
C LYS A 2 27.31 8.53 -11.52
N TYR A 3 26.12 8.20 -12.00
CA TYR A 3 25.84 6.95 -12.70
C TYR A 3 25.27 7.23 -14.09
N LEU A 4 25.64 6.39 -15.04
CA LEU A 4 25.00 6.33 -16.36
C LEU A 4 24.46 4.92 -16.58
N LEU A 5 23.13 4.78 -16.45
CA LEU A 5 22.43 3.54 -16.75
C LEU A 5 22.22 3.46 -18.27
N LYS A 6 22.83 2.48 -18.93
CA LYS A 6 22.84 2.36 -20.40
C LYS A 6 22.01 1.18 -20.91
N ASN A 7 21.43 1.39 -22.08
CA ASN A 7 20.76 0.36 -22.89
C ASN A 7 19.47 -0.21 -22.25
N GLY A 8 18.90 0.45 -21.25
CA GLY A 8 17.67 0.01 -20.58
C GLY A 8 16.40 0.38 -21.34
N THR A 9 15.29 -0.20 -20.93
CA THR A 9 13.95 0.19 -21.37
C THR A 9 13.26 0.95 -20.25
N VAL A 10 13.12 2.27 -20.39
CA VAL A 10 12.41 3.13 -19.44
C VAL A 10 10.91 2.91 -19.58
N ILE A 11 10.24 2.68 -18.46
CA ILE A 11 8.80 2.44 -18.38
C ILE A 11 8.13 3.67 -17.77
N SER A 12 7.04 4.11 -18.39
CA SER A 12 6.13 5.14 -17.88
C SER A 12 4.69 4.76 -18.16
N GLY A 13 3.75 5.44 -17.54
CA GLY A 13 2.32 5.25 -17.82
C GLY A 13 1.92 5.64 -19.26
N ALA A 14 2.76 6.39 -19.98
CA ALA A 14 2.54 6.81 -21.35
C ALA A 14 3.18 5.89 -22.41
N GLY A 15 4.03 4.95 -21.99
CA GLY A 15 4.69 4.02 -22.91
C GLY A 15 6.07 3.59 -22.43
N THR A 16 6.73 2.77 -23.27
CA THR A 16 8.07 2.24 -23.04
C THR A 16 9.04 2.79 -24.08
N ARG A 17 10.28 3.12 -23.67
CA ARG A 17 11.30 3.65 -24.59
C ARG A 17 12.69 3.12 -24.22
N LYS A 18 13.48 2.71 -25.21
CA LYS A 18 14.92 2.46 -25.00
C LYS A 18 15.63 3.78 -24.78
N GLN A 19 16.14 3.99 -23.59
CA GLN A 19 16.82 5.23 -23.21
C GLN A 19 17.86 4.95 -22.14
N ASP A 20 18.90 5.78 -22.15
CA ASP A 20 19.89 5.87 -21.08
C ASP A 20 19.42 6.88 -20.03
N VAL A 21 19.83 6.69 -18.79
CA VAL A 21 19.51 7.59 -17.67
C VAL A 21 20.80 8.04 -16.99
N LEU A 22 21.06 9.34 -17.00
CA LEU A 22 22.18 9.95 -16.28
C LEU A 22 21.71 10.46 -14.93
N VAL A 23 22.37 9.99 -13.88
CA VAL A 23 22.12 10.35 -12.48
C VAL A 23 23.34 11.10 -11.94
N GLU A 24 23.13 12.22 -11.27
CA GLU A 24 24.16 12.96 -10.53
C GLU A 24 23.63 13.39 -9.16
N GLY A 25 24.34 13.00 -8.09
CA GLY A 25 23.84 13.20 -6.73
C GLY A 25 22.50 12.47 -6.54
N GLU A 26 21.50 13.20 -6.09
CA GLU A 26 20.18 12.64 -5.82
C GLU A 26 19.19 12.73 -7.01
N LYS A 27 19.63 13.31 -8.15
CA LYS A 27 18.72 13.68 -9.24
C LYS A 27 19.03 12.97 -10.55
N ILE A 28 17.97 12.76 -11.33
CA ILE A 28 18.05 12.42 -12.75
C ILE A 28 18.38 13.71 -13.50
N ILE A 29 19.53 13.72 -14.18
CA ILE A 29 20.02 14.92 -14.90
C ILE A 29 19.62 14.87 -16.36
N LYS A 30 19.61 13.67 -16.96
CA LYS A 30 19.26 13.51 -18.36
C LYS A 30 18.67 12.14 -18.64
N VAL A 31 17.70 12.12 -19.53
CA VAL A 31 17.11 10.89 -20.10
C VAL A 31 17.16 11.03 -21.62
N GLY A 32 17.71 10.06 -22.32
CA GLY A 32 17.83 10.12 -23.79
C GLY A 32 18.58 8.94 -24.38
N GLU A 33 18.74 8.93 -25.67
CA GLU A 33 19.46 7.88 -26.39
C GLU A 33 20.96 8.23 -26.47
N ASP A 34 21.81 7.21 -26.49
CA ASP A 34 23.27 7.29 -26.71
C ASP A 34 23.99 8.32 -25.80
N LEU A 35 23.56 8.45 -24.53
CA LEU A 35 24.20 9.35 -23.60
C LEU A 35 25.65 8.91 -23.34
N SER A 36 26.54 9.89 -23.22
CA SER A 36 27.94 9.70 -22.85
C SER A 36 28.33 10.70 -21.76
N GLN A 37 28.93 10.18 -20.69
CA GLN A 37 29.44 11.00 -19.57
C GLN A 37 30.69 10.34 -19.03
N PRO A 38 31.92 10.86 -19.41
CA PRO A 38 33.18 10.19 -19.12
C PRO A 38 33.49 9.97 -17.64
N ASP A 39 32.96 10.85 -16.75
CA ASP A 39 33.18 10.80 -15.30
C ASP A 39 32.07 10.03 -14.54
N ALA A 40 31.10 9.45 -15.25
CA ALA A 40 30.06 8.64 -14.64
C ALA A 40 30.45 7.15 -14.58
N LYS A 41 30.06 6.49 -13.50
CA LYS A 41 30.11 5.02 -13.42
C LYS A 41 29.02 4.45 -14.33
N VAL A 42 29.44 3.78 -15.40
CA VAL A 42 28.50 3.15 -16.33
C VAL A 42 27.95 1.87 -15.71
N VAL A 43 26.64 1.72 -15.76
CA VAL A 43 25.89 0.51 -15.38
C VAL A 43 25.15 0.04 -16.62
N ASP A 44 25.59 -1.09 -17.18
CA ASP A 44 24.88 -1.71 -18.31
C ASP A 44 23.61 -2.40 -17.80
N VAL A 45 22.46 -1.95 -18.30
CA VAL A 45 21.13 -2.46 -17.98
C VAL A 45 20.43 -2.98 -19.23
N SER A 46 21.21 -3.54 -20.17
CA SER A 46 20.72 -4.18 -21.39
C SER A 46 19.71 -5.29 -21.06
N GLY A 47 18.56 -5.27 -21.72
CA GLY A 47 17.49 -6.24 -21.49
C GLY A 47 16.67 -6.00 -20.21
N LYS A 48 17.03 -5.00 -19.40
CA LYS A 48 16.31 -4.67 -18.16
C LYS A 48 15.28 -3.58 -18.39
N LEU A 49 14.27 -3.57 -17.50
CA LEU A 49 13.22 -2.56 -17.44
C LEU A 49 13.56 -1.57 -16.34
N LEU A 50 13.48 -0.28 -16.64
CA LEU A 50 13.71 0.79 -15.71
C LEU A 50 12.37 1.40 -15.30
N PHE A 51 11.91 1.12 -14.09
CA PHE A 51 10.75 1.77 -13.50
C PHE A 51 11.18 2.92 -12.59
N PRO A 52 10.34 3.96 -12.44
CA PRO A 52 10.44 4.81 -11.27
C PRO A 52 10.35 3.97 -10.00
N GLY A 53 10.96 4.39 -8.90
CA GLY A 53 10.80 3.73 -7.63
C GLY A 53 9.33 3.48 -7.28
N PHE A 54 9.01 2.26 -6.85
CA PHE A 54 7.64 1.92 -6.45
C PHE A 54 7.26 2.67 -5.18
N ILE A 55 5.99 3.05 -5.08
CA ILE A 55 5.42 3.73 -3.91
C ILE A 55 4.36 2.81 -3.30
N ASP A 56 4.49 2.51 -2.01
CA ASP A 56 3.47 1.80 -1.25
C ASP A 56 2.76 2.78 -0.31
N GLY A 57 1.52 3.10 -0.65
CA GLY A 57 0.70 4.05 0.11
C GLY A 57 -0.04 3.44 1.30
N HIS A 58 0.25 2.18 1.68
CA HIS A 58 -0.51 1.51 2.73
C HIS A 58 0.34 0.47 3.47
N THR A 59 1.00 0.90 4.53
CA THR A 59 1.82 0.02 5.39
C THR A 59 1.51 0.27 6.87
N HIS A 60 1.75 -0.74 7.71
CA HIS A 60 1.56 -0.71 9.15
C HIS A 60 2.78 -1.32 9.84
N PHE A 61 3.87 -0.55 9.92
CA PHE A 61 5.08 -0.95 10.63
C PHE A 61 5.01 -0.54 12.10
N ASP A 62 5.55 -1.40 12.98
CA ASP A 62 5.60 -1.15 14.43
C ASP A 62 4.23 -0.75 15.02
N LEU A 63 3.15 -1.37 14.51
CA LEU A 63 1.77 -1.09 14.90
C LEU A 63 1.37 -1.95 16.10
N GLU A 64 0.97 -1.30 17.18
CA GLU A 64 0.37 -1.93 18.35
C GLU A 64 -1.11 -2.26 18.06
N VAL A 65 -1.45 -3.54 17.89
CA VAL A 65 -2.79 -4.00 17.51
C VAL A 65 -3.07 -5.40 18.04
N ALA A 66 -4.32 -5.71 18.35
CA ALA A 66 -4.79 -7.03 18.80
C ALA A 66 -4.02 -7.61 20.01
N GLY A 67 -3.48 -6.74 20.87
CA GLY A 67 -2.71 -7.15 22.06
C GLY A 67 -1.26 -7.57 21.78
N THR A 68 -0.76 -7.27 20.58
CA THR A 68 0.63 -7.50 20.17
C THR A 68 1.13 -6.31 19.32
N VAL A 69 2.30 -6.45 18.71
CA VAL A 69 2.87 -5.48 17.78
C VAL A 69 3.18 -6.20 16.48
N THR A 70 3.03 -5.55 15.33
CA THR A 70 3.43 -6.13 14.03
C THR A 70 4.88 -6.65 14.09
N ALA A 71 5.14 -7.76 13.39
CA ALA A 71 6.47 -8.38 13.39
C ALA A 71 7.52 -7.48 12.73
N ASP A 72 7.13 -6.75 11.69
CA ASP A 72 7.99 -5.76 11.06
C ASP A 72 7.84 -4.39 11.72
N ASP A 73 8.97 -3.82 12.11
CA ASP A 73 9.13 -2.42 12.47
C ASP A 73 9.58 -1.60 11.24
N PHE A 74 9.86 -0.31 11.42
CA PHE A 74 10.33 0.55 10.32
C PHE A 74 11.70 0.14 9.78
N GLU A 75 12.57 -0.50 10.56
CA GLU A 75 13.87 -0.98 10.08
C GLU A 75 13.69 -2.22 9.18
N THR A 76 13.01 -3.25 9.68
CA THR A 76 12.84 -4.51 8.96
C THR A 76 11.86 -4.38 7.79
N GLY A 77 10.75 -3.67 7.99
CA GLY A 77 9.74 -3.47 6.96
C GLY A 77 10.23 -2.62 5.78
N THR A 78 10.98 -1.55 6.03
CA THR A 78 11.54 -0.73 4.94
C THR A 78 12.73 -1.39 4.25
N ARG A 79 13.45 -2.30 4.95
CA ARG A 79 14.43 -3.20 4.33
C ARG A 79 13.76 -4.15 3.34
N ALA A 80 12.66 -4.77 3.72
CA ALA A 80 11.87 -5.60 2.82
C ALA A 80 11.28 -4.79 1.66
N ALA A 81 10.82 -3.57 1.92
CA ALA A 81 10.28 -2.66 0.92
C ALA A 81 11.29 -2.32 -0.18
N ILE A 82 12.50 -1.88 0.19
CA ILE A 82 13.53 -1.50 -0.79
C ILE A 82 14.02 -2.69 -1.62
N LEU A 83 14.11 -3.89 -1.02
CA LEU A 83 14.42 -5.13 -1.74
C LEU A 83 13.33 -5.48 -2.77
N GLY A 84 12.08 -5.12 -2.51
CA GLY A 84 10.97 -5.26 -3.44
C GLY A 84 10.79 -4.10 -4.43
N GLY A 85 11.76 -3.16 -4.50
CA GLY A 85 11.72 -2.00 -5.41
C GLY A 85 10.90 -0.82 -4.89
N THR A 86 10.36 -0.89 -3.66
CA THR A 86 9.61 0.21 -3.06
C THR A 86 10.56 1.23 -2.45
N THR A 87 10.62 2.44 -3.03
CA THR A 87 11.49 3.53 -2.62
C THR A 87 10.82 4.54 -1.69
N LEU A 88 9.49 4.50 -1.61
CA LEU A 88 8.69 5.31 -0.68
C LEU A 88 7.55 4.46 -0.10
N VAL A 89 7.48 4.43 1.23
CA VAL A 89 6.31 3.91 1.96
C VAL A 89 5.56 5.06 2.62
N ILE A 90 4.22 4.94 2.71
CA ILE A 90 3.39 5.89 3.46
C ILE A 90 2.62 5.09 4.50
N ASP A 91 3.04 5.24 5.75
CA ASP A 91 2.48 4.53 6.92
C ASP A 91 1.40 5.37 7.61
N PHE A 92 0.71 4.82 8.60
CA PHE A 92 -0.42 5.48 9.26
C PHE A 92 -0.04 5.91 10.68
N ALA A 93 0.38 7.17 10.82
CA ALA A 93 0.43 7.81 12.13
C ALA A 93 -0.98 7.93 12.69
N SER A 94 -1.19 7.55 13.94
CA SER A 94 -2.52 7.47 14.53
C SER A 94 -2.65 8.36 15.75
N GLN A 95 -3.77 9.09 15.80
CA GLN A 95 -4.26 9.70 17.03
C GLN A 95 -4.70 8.57 17.97
N ASP A 96 -4.39 8.67 19.25
CA ASP A 96 -4.96 7.79 20.28
C ASP A 96 -6.28 8.42 20.80
N LYS A 97 -7.31 7.58 21.13
CA LYS A 97 -8.56 8.06 21.75
C LYS A 97 -8.31 8.54 23.19
N GLY A 98 -9.16 9.43 23.68
CA GLY A 98 -9.10 9.94 25.06
C GLY A 98 -8.51 11.35 25.17
N GLY A 99 -8.71 12.18 24.14
CA GLY A 99 -8.28 13.58 24.13
C GLY A 99 -6.84 13.80 23.69
N HIS A 100 -6.23 12.81 23.01
CA HIS A 100 -4.89 12.96 22.41
C HIS A 100 -4.96 13.73 21.09
N THR A 101 -3.89 14.45 20.80
CA THR A 101 -3.76 15.32 19.63
C THR A 101 -3.22 14.57 18.41
N LEU A 102 -3.45 15.11 17.20
CA LEU A 102 -2.82 14.59 15.98
C LEU A 102 -1.29 14.74 16.04
N LYS A 103 -0.83 15.81 16.66
CA LYS A 103 0.60 16.08 16.85
C LYS A 103 1.29 15.01 17.69
N GLU A 104 0.68 14.61 18.81
CA GLU A 104 1.21 13.51 19.64
C GLU A 104 1.31 12.21 18.86
N GLY A 105 0.28 11.90 18.04
CA GLY A 105 0.30 10.76 17.13
C GLY A 105 1.46 10.83 16.13
N LEU A 106 1.66 11.99 15.50
CA LEU A 106 2.75 12.19 14.55
C LEU A 106 4.13 12.05 15.21
N GLU A 107 4.33 12.65 16.37
CA GLU A 107 5.58 12.54 17.14
C GLU A 107 5.90 11.09 17.54
N LYS A 108 4.87 10.31 17.88
CA LYS A 108 5.01 8.86 18.19
C LYS A 108 5.54 8.12 16.96
N TRP A 109 5.01 8.38 15.74
CA TRP A 109 5.45 7.72 14.52
C TRP A 109 6.85 8.14 14.08
N HIS A 110 7.19 9.41 14.21
CA HIS A 110 8.57 9.88 13.98
C HIS A 110 9.59 9.15 14.87
N LYS A 111 9.30 8.97 16.16
CA LYS A 111 10.18 8.20 17.07
C LYS A 111 10.37 6.75 16.63
N LYS A 112 9.36 6.15 15.97
CA LYS A 112 9.44 4.78 15.44
C LYS A 112 10.26 4.70 14.15
N ALA A 113 10.19 5.71 13.28
CA ALA A 113 10.71 5.68 11.92
C ALA A 113 12.07 6.39 11.73
N ASP A 114 12.27 7.56 12.38
CA ASP A 114 13.40 8.44 12.09
C ASP A 114 14.75 7.75 12.31
N GLY A 115 15.60 7.80 11.27
CA GLY A 115 16.94 7.21 11.27
C GLY A 115 17.01 5.69 11.16
N LYS A 116 15.87 5.00 10.96
CA LYS A 116 15.81 3.53 10.85
C LYS A 116 15.51 3.04 9.43
N CYS A 117 14.80 3.84 8.63
CA CYS A 117 14.25 3.43 7.35
C CYS A 117 15.31 3.23 6.26
N SER A 118 15.22 2.13 5.51
CA SER A 118 16.06 1.85 4.34
C SER A 118 15.51 2.44 3.04
N CYS A 119 14.19 2.69 2.92
CA CYS A 119 13.57 3.51 1.89
C CYS A 119 13.00 4.80 2.48
N ASP A 120 12.66 5.76 1.63
CA ASP A 120 11.97 6.98 2.07
C ASP A 120 10.61 6.66 2.67
N TYR A 121 10.15 7.52 3.56
CA TYR A 121 8.87 7.32 4.25
C TYR A 121 8.10 8.63 4.42
N SER A 122 6.81 8.51 4.56
CA SER A 122 5.87 9.57 4.92
C SER A 122 4.73 8.97 5.73
N PHE A 123 3.76 9.81 6.13
CA PHE A 123 2.64 9.35 6.93
C PHE A 123 1.29 9.84 6.38
N HIS A 124 0.28 9.00 6.48
CA HIS A 124 -1.12 9.44 6.61
C HIS A 124 -1.39 9.74 8.08
N MET A 125 -2.40 10.55 8.38
CA MET A 125 -2.87 10.76 9.75
C MET A 125 -4.22 10.09 9.95
N SER A 126 -4.30 9.14 10.88
CA SER A 126 -5.57 8.55 11.28
C SER A 126 -6.26 9.45 12.31
N ILE A 127 -7.49 9.86 12.02
CA ILE A 127 -8.34 10.64 12.94
C ILE A 127 -9.36 9.67 13.55
N VAL A 128 -9.38 9.57 14.87
CA VAL A 128 -10.25 8.66 15.63
C VAL A 128 -11.16 9.39 16.63
N GLU A 129 -10.89 10.66 16.90
CA GLU A 129 -11.74 11.56 17.66
C GLU A 129 -11.84 12.91 16.95
N TRP A 130 -13.06 13.48 16.90
CA TRP A 130 -13.32 14.74 16.25
C TRP A 130 -13.78 15.79 17.26
N ASN A 131 -13.08 16.91 17.28
CA ASN A 131 -13.41 18.08 18.08
C ASN A 131 -12.79 19.34 17.45
N GLU A 132 -13.03 20.52 18.05
CA GLU A 132 -12.51 21.79 17.52
C GLU A 132 -10.98 21.90 17.55
N GLU A 133 -10.31 21.14 18.39
CA GLU A 133 -8.83 21.11 18.45
C GLU A 133 -8.29 20.25 17.32
N THR A 134 -8.78 19.02 17.14
CA THR A 134 -8.44 18.14 16.02
C THR A 134 -8.63 18.85 14.68
N LYS A 135 -9.75 19.62 14.55
CA LYS A 135 -10.01 20.41 13.34
C LYS A 135 -8.93 21.46 13.05
N LYS A 136 -8.42 22.13 14.08
CA LYS A 136 -7.33 23.12 13.92
C LYS A 136 -6.02 22.47 13.54
N GLU A 137 -5.71 21.32 14.13
CA GLU A 137 -4.47 20.57 13.89
C GLU A 137 -4.36 20.03 12.46
N ILE A 138 -5.45 19.94 11.67
CA ILE A 138 -5.36 19.57 10.24
C ILE A 138 -4.37 20.48 9.51
N GLN A 139 -4.34 21.79 9.81
CA GLN A 139 -3.41 22.69 9.19
C GLN A 139 -1.97 22.42 9.60
N ASP A 140 -1.74 22.04 10.85
CA ASP A 140 -0.41 21.67 11.34
C ASP A 140 0.08 20.39 10.65
N MET A 141 -0.80 19.40 10.45
CA MET A 141 -0.49 18.19 9.68
C MET A 141 -0.09 18.52 8.24
N ILE A 142 -0.81 19.42 7.58
CA ILE A 142 -0.48 19.88 6.22
C ILE A 142 0.90 20.57 6.20
N ASN A 143 1.22 21.38 7.19
CA ASN A 143 2.53 22.05 7.29
C ASN A 143 3.68 21.05 7.49
N GLU A 144 3.40 19.91 8.12
CA GLU A 144 4.34 18.77 8.22
C GLU A 144 4.36 17.89 6.97
N GLY A 145 3.58 18.21 5.93
CA GLY A 145 3.53 17.48 4.67
C GLY A 145 2.60 16.26 4.69
N ILE A 146 1.68 16.20 5.66
CA ILE A 146 0.63 15.18 5.72
C ILE A 146 -0.62 15.77 5.09
N THR A 147 -0.96 15.30 3.89
CA THR A 147 -2.05 15.82 3.06
C THR A 147 -3.12 14.77 2.75
N SER A 148 -2.99 13.60 3.32
CA SER A 148 -3.97 12.51 3.25
C SER A 148 -4.18 11.91 4.64
N PHE A 149 -5.43 11.50 4.89
CA PHE A 149 -5.89 11.08 6.21
C PHE A 149 -6.52 9.69 6.13
N LYS A 150 -6.67 9.02 7.28
CA LYS A 150 -7.31 7.70 7.38
C LYS A 150 -8.47 7.76 8.35
N LEU A 151 -9.59 7.13 7.96
CA LEU A 151 -10.77 6.97 8.79
C LEU A 151 -11.21 5.50 8.78
N TYR A 152 -11.91 5.10 9.82
CA TYR A 152 -12.37 3.73 9.98
C TYR A 152 -13.87 3.71 10.30
N MET A 153 -14.60 2.85 9.60
CA MET A 153 -16.00 2.55 9.85
C MET A 153 -16.18 1.25 10.68
N THR A 154 -15.09 0.72 11.18
CA THR A 154 -15.02 -0.46 12.05
C THR A 154 -13.90 -0.29 13.09
N TYR A 155 -13.73 -1.29 13.95
CA TYR A 155 -12.80 -1.34 15.08
C TYR A 155 -13.13 -0.33 16.20
N PRO A 156 -13.54 -0.82 17.41
CA PRO A 156 -13.99 0.05 18.51
C PRO A 156 -12.97 1.13 18.91
N ALA A 157 -11.67 0.85 18.78
CA ALA A 157 -10.62 1.80 19.09
C ALA A 157 -10.45 2.91 18.03
N MET A 158 -10.91 2.67 16.78
CA MET A 158 -10.61 3.53 15.63
C MET A 158 -11.86 4.15 14.99
N ILE A 159 -13.02 3.52 15.17
CA ILE A 159 -14.25 3.90 14.49
C ILE A 159 -14.66 5.33 14.81
N VAL A 160 -15.06 6.07 13.77
CA VAL A 160 -15.78 7.33 13.86
C VAL A 160 -17.23 7.11 13.44
N ASP A 161 -18.17 7.83 14.03
CA ASP A 161 -19.57 7.76 13.64
C ASP A 161 -19.87 8.57 12.35
N ASP A 162 -21.08 8.42 11.82
CA ASP A 162 -21.46 9.05 10.55
C ASP A 162 -21.47 10.59 10.61
N GLU A 163 -21.77 11.19 11.77
CA GLU A 163 -21.72 12.64 11.97
C GLU A 163 -20.28 13.15 11.90
N ASP A 164 -19.39 12.52 12.62
CA ASP A 164 -17.96 12.88 12.63
C ASP A 164 -17.31 12.56 11.28
N LEU A 165 -17.65 11.44 10.64
CA LEU A 165 -17.20 11.09 9.29
C LEU A 165 -17.54 12.21 8.29
N TYR A 166 -18.78 12.71 8.30
CA TYR A 166 -19.20 13.84 7.46
C TYR A 166 -18.38 15.11 7.74
N LYS A 167 -18.26 15.48 9.03
CA LYS A 167 -17.54 16.69 9.45
C LYS A 167 -16.06 16.65 9.08
N ILE A 168 -15.40 15.51 9.30
CA ILE A 168 -13.98 15.32 8.98
C ILE A 168 -13.76 15.41 7.47
N ILE A 169 -14.51 14.65 6.67
CA ILE A 169 -14.35 14.63 5.21
C ILE A 169 -14.55 16.05 4.63
N LYS A 170 -15.55 16.78 5.13
CA LYS A 170 -15.81 18.16 4.71
C LYS A 170 -14.66 19.10 5.08
N ALA A 171 -14.15 19.02 6.32
CA ALA A 171 -13.04 19.86 6.77
C ALA A 171 -11.74 19.57 6.00
N LEU A 172 -11.47 18.30 5.67
CA LEU A 172 -10.34 17.90 4.85
C LEU A 172 -10.45 18.46 3.42
N ASN A 173 -11.64 18.37 2.82
CA ASN A 173 -11.88 18.89 1.47
C ASN A 173 -11.68 20.42 1.39
N GLU A 174 -12.10 21.18 2.41
CA GLU A 174 -11.87 22.62 2.50
C GLU A 174 -10.36 23.00 2.44
N LYS A 175 -9.49 22.07 2.77
CA LYS A 175 -8.02 22.20 2.73
C LYS A 175 -7.38 21.55 1.51
N GLY A 176 -8.16 20.98 0.58
CA GLY A 176 -7.67 20.24 -0.57
C GLY A 176 -7.13 18.84 -0.26
N CYS A 177 -7.33 18.37 0.98
CA CYS A 177 -6.96 17.04 1.45
C CYS A 177 -8.09 16.04 1.18
N PHE A 178 -7.81 14.75 1.39
CA PHE A 178 -8.81 13.69 1.32
C PHE A 178 -8.52 12.60 2.35
N ALA A 179 -9.52 11.74 2.59
CA ALA A 179 -9.37 10.57 3.45
C ALA A 179 -9.46 9.26 2.67
N GLY A 180 -8.58 8.31 3.00
CA GLY A 180 -8.76 6.89 2.76
C GLY A 180 -9.62 6.29 3.88
N VAL A 181 -10.58 5.43 3.55
CA VAL A 181 -11.53 4.92 4.53
C VAL A 181 -11.57 3.39 4.50
N HIS A 182 -11.40 2.77 5.67
CA HIS A 182 -11.67 1.35 5.87
C HIS A 182 -13.18 1.14 6.01
N CYS A 183 -13.78 0.48 5.04
CA CYS A 183 -15.23 0.36 4.91
C CYS A 183 -15.71 -1.05 5.28
N GLU A 184 -16.12 -1.27 6.51
CA GLU A 184 -16.85 -2.46 6.95
C GLU A 184 -17.93 -2.08 8.00
N ASN A 185 -19.08 -2.73 7.96
CA ASN A 185 -20.18 -2.48 8.90
C ASN A 185 -19.90 -3.14 10.25
N ALA A 186 -19.40 -2.37 11.22
CA ALA A 186 -19.03 -2.88 12.53
C ALA A 186 -20.17 -3.57 13.27
N GLY A 187 -21.36 -2.96 13.30
CA GLY A 187 -22.48 -3.47 14.11
C GLY A 187 -22.96 -4.85 13.66
N VAL A 188 -23.10 -5.08 12.35
CA VAL A 188 -23.53 -6.38 11.82
C VAL A 188 -22.41 -7.41 11.96
N ILE A 189 -21.15 -7.03 11.74
CA ILE A 189 -19.99 -7.91 11.94
C ILE A 189 -19.92 -8.38 13.39
N ASP A 190 -20.12 -7.48 14.35
CA ASP A 190 -20.15 -7.85 15.77
C ASP A 190 -21.26 -8.82 16.10
N ALA A 191 -22.50 -8.60 15.59
CA ALA A 191 -23.62 -9.50 15.77
C ALA A 191 -23.32 -10.90 15.20
N LEU A 192 -22.86 -10.99 13.95
CA LEU A 192 -22.48 -12.25 13.29
C LEU A 192 -21.36 -12.97 14.05
N THR A 193 -20.40 -12.21 14.58
CA THR A 193 -19.30 -12.74 15.38
C THR A 193 -19.82 -13.37 16.69
N GLN A 194 -20.74 -12.70 17.38
CA GLN A 194 -21.35 -13.24 18.60
C GLN A 194 -22.18 -14.50 18.32
N GLU A 195 -22.93 -14.51 17.22
CA GLU A 195 -23.70 -15.70 16.79
C GLU A 195 -22.78 -16.89 16.48
N ALA A 196 -21.67 -16.66 15.75
CA ALA A 196 -20.70 -17.71 15.45
C ALA A 196 -20.08 -18.29 16.73
N LYS A 197 -19.69 -17.42 17.67
CA LYS A 197 -19.14 -17.84 18.97
C LYS A 197 -20.16 -18.62 19.80
N ALA A 198 -21.41 -18.21 19.84
CA ALA A 198 -22.49 -18.94 20.54
C ALA A 198 -22.72 -20.32 19.94
N GLN A 199 -22.43 -20.53 18.65
CA GLN A 199 -22.51 -21.82 17.95
C GLN A 199 -21.23 -22.66 18.06
N GLY A 200 -20.21 -22.20 18.81
CA GLY A 200 -18.91 -22.88 18.91
C GLY A 200 -18.06 -22.84 17.63
N LYS A 201 -18.36 -21.96 16.69
CA LYS A 201 -17.61 -21.74 15.45
C LYS A 201 -16.43 -20.82 15.71
N LEU A 202 -15.30 -21.40 16.11
CA LEU A 202 -14.14 -20.65 16.64
C LEU A 202 -12.88 -20.72 15.77
N GLY A 203 -12.89 -21.50 14.68
CA GLY A 203 -11.76 -21.64 13.77
C GLY A 203 -11.64 -20.48 12.76
N PRO A 204 -10.47 -20.34 12.10
CA PRO A 204 -10.19 -19.25 11.15
C PRO A 204 -11.11 -19.24 9.92
N GLU A 205 -11.70 -20.39 9.55
CA GLU A 205 -12.68 -20.54 8.46
C GLU A 205 -13.95 -19.68 8.67
N ASN A 206 -14.22 -19.28 9.90
CA ASN A 206 -15.37 -18.43 10.23
C ASN A 206 -15.07 -16.93 10.03
N HIS A 207 -13.82 -16.55 9.92
CA HIS A 207 -13.43 -15.14 9.75
C HIS A 207 -14.12 -14.47 8.55
N PRO A 208 -14.09 -15.01 7.31
CA PRO A 208 -14.81 -14.42 6.18
C PRO A 208 -16.33 -14.53 6.30
N LEU A 209 -16.87 -15.48 7.07
CA LEU A 209 -18.31 -15.70 7.22
C LEU A 209 -18.96 -14.63 8.13
N VAL A 210 -18.23 -14.14 9.14
CA VAL A 210 -18.70 -13.07 10.03
C VAL A 210 -18.41 -11.68 9.46
N ARG A 211 -17.61 -11.58 8.39
CA ARG A 211 -17.28 -10.35 7.67
C ARG A 211 -17.63 -10.49 6.17
N PRO A 212 -18.90 -10.77 5.83
CA PRO A 212 -19.27 -11.01 4.44
C PRO A 212 -19.04 -9.79 3.55
N ASP A 213 -18.89 -10.04 2.25
CA ASP A 213 -18.68 -9.03 1.22
C ASP A 213 -19.74 -7.91 1.19
N THR A 214 -20.98 -8.26 1.60
CA THR A 214 -22.07 -7.29 1.72
C THR A 214 -21.86 -6.27 2.82
N MET A 215 -21.08 -6.56 3.85
CA MET A 215 -20.78 -5.62 4.93
C MET A 215 -19.73 -4.58 4.52
N GLU A 216 -18.84 -4.95 3.63
CA GLU A 216 -17.95 -4.02 2.96
C GLU A 216 -18.73 -3.15 1.95
N ALA A 217 -19.55 -3.76 1.10
CA ALA A 217 -20.34 -3.03 0.11
C ALA A 217 -21.31 -2.02 0.74
N GLU A 218 -22.00 -2.39 1.83
CA GLU A 218 -22.87 -1.47 2.58
C GLU A 218 -22.09 -0.27 3.13
N ALA A 219 -20.94 -0.52 3.76
CA ALA A 219 -20.13 0.54 4.32
C ALA A 219 -19.55 1.45 3.23
N VAL A 220 -19.13 0.90 2.08
CA VAL A 220 -18.73 1.70 0.90
C VAL A 220 -19.90 2.55 0.41
N HIS A 221 -21.10 1.98 0.24
CA HIS A 221 -22.28 2.74 -0.14
C HIS A 221 -22.55 3.91 0.83
N ARG A 222 -22.55 3.64 2.13
CA ARG A 222 -22.80 4.65 3.17
C ARG A 222 -21.73 5.75 3.17
N LEU A 223 -20.45 5.39 3.05
CA LEU A 223 -19.37 6.36 2.88
C LEU A 223 -19.63 7.27 1.68
N LEU A 224 -19.99 6.69 0.52
CA LEU A 224 -20.19 7.46 -0.71
C LEU A 224 -21.39 8.38 -0.65
N VAL A 225 -22.47 8.00 0.06
CA VAL A 225 -23.60 8.90 0.35
C VAL A 225 -23.13 10.07 1.21
N ILE A 226 -22.41 9.82 2.30
CA ILE A 226 -21.88 10.86 3.19
C ILE A 226 -20.90 11.79 2.45
N ALA A 227 -19.98 11.24 1.66
CA ALA A 227 -19.01 12.00 0.89
C ALA A 227 -19.68 12.89 -0.17
N LYS A 228 -20.79 12.45 -0.77
CA LYS A 228 -21.60 13.26 -1.69
C LYS A 228 -22.17 14.49 -0.99
N GLU A 229 -22.78 14.31 0.17
CA GLU A 229 -23.32 15.41 0.95
C GLU A 229 -22.22 16.37 1.47
N ALA A 230 -21.03 15.86 1.74
CA ALA A 230 -19.86 16.68 2.08
C ALA A 230 -19.24 17.39 0.86
N GLY A 231 -19.60 17.01 -0.37
CA GLY A 231 -19.01 17.52 -1.60
C GLY A 231 -17.52 17.19 -1.75
N ALA A 232 -17.08 16.07 -1.18
CA ALA A 232 -15.67 15.76 -0.98
C ALA A 232 -15.21 14.49 -1.71
N PRO A 233 -13.96 14.45 -2.23
CA PRO A 233 -13.35 13.23 -2.72
C PRO A 233 -13.00 12.33 -1.55
N VAL A 234 -13.11 11.01 -1.77
CA VAL A 234 -12.71 9.97 -0.82
C VAL A 234 -11.99 8.84 -1.54
N MET A 235 -11.25 8.04 -0.79
CA MET A 235 -10.61 6.82 -1.27
C MET A 235 -11.13 5.62 -0.48
N VAL A 236 -11.61 4.61 -1.19
CA VAL A 236 -11.87 3.30 -0.62
C VAL A 236 -10.56 2.53 -0.67
N VAL A 237 -9.96 2.29 0.50
CA VAL A 237 -8.69 1.55 0.59
C VAL A 237 -8.93 0.05 0.59
N HIS A 238 -7.93 -0.75 0.19
CA HIS A 238 -7.91 -2.23 0.21
C HIS A 238 -9.26 -2.86 -0.23
N LEU A 239 -9.85 -2.38 -1.33
CA LEU A 239 -11.08 -2.91 -1.94
C LEU A 239 -10.95 -4.39 -2.27
N THR A 240 -11.92 -5.21 -1.86
CA THR A 240 -11.77 -6.68 -1.93
C THR A 240 -12.75 -7.38 -2.88
N ASN A 241 -13.88 -6.78 -3.23
CA ASN A 241 -14.97 -7.51 -3.87
C ASN A 241 -15.77 -6.69 -4.90
N ARG A 242 -16.48 -7.42 -5.76
CA ARG A 242 -17.32 -6.87 -6.84
C ARG A 242 -18.42 -5.96 -6.32
N LYS A 243 -19.13 -6.33 -5.24
CA LYS A 243 -20.29 -5.55 -4.78
C LYS A 243 -19.87 -4.16 -4.30
N ALA A 244 -18.76 -4.07 -3.57
CA ALA A 244 -18.19 -2.80 -3.14
C ALA A 244 -17.66 -1.97 -4.33
N TYR A 245 -17.05 -2.63 -5.33
CA TYR A 245 -16.63 -1.98 -6.57
C TYR A 245 -17.82 -1.39 -7.35
N GLU A 246 -18.95 -2.12 -7.45
CA GLU A 246 -20.15 -1.63 -8.13
C GLU A 246 -20.74 -0.37 -7.47
N GLU A 247 -20.62 -0.22 -6.15
CA GLU A 247 -21.00 1.03 -5.45
C GLU A 247 -20.10 2.20 -5.84
N ILE A 248 -18.79 1.97 -5.99
CA ILE A 248 -17.84 3.00 -6.44
C ILE A 248 -18.19 3.47 -7.87
N ILE A 249 -18.44 2.54 -8.78
CA ILE A 249 -18.80 2.87 -10.17
C ILE A 249 -20.10 3.67 -10.21
N ARG A 250 -21.13 3.25 -9.47
CA ARG A 250 -22.40 3.98 -9.38
C ARG A 250 -22.20 5.42 -8.86
N ALA A 251 -21.34 5.62 -7.87
CA ALA A 251 -21.04 6.95 -7.34
C ALA A 251 -20.34 7.83 -8.38
N ARG A 252 -19.38 7.28 -9.12
CA ARG A 252 -18.68 7.99 -10.21
C ARG A 252 -19.60 8.36 -11.37
N GLU A 253 -20.50 7.47 -11.77
CA GLU A 253 -21.54 7.76 -12.78
C GLU A 253 -22.45 8.92 -12.34
N ASN A 254 -22.60 9.12 -11.04
CA ASN A 254 -23.31 10.28 -10.45
C ASN A 254 -22.40 11.50 -10.18
N GLY A 255 -21.20 11.54 -10.78
CA GLY A 255 -20.29 12.69 -10.76
C GLY A 255 -19.42 12.82 -9.51
N GLN A 256 -19.37 11.80 -8.64
CA GLN A 256 -18.50 11.84 -7.47
C GLN A 256 -17.04 11.50 -7.82
N THR A 257 -16.11 12.18 -7.15
CA THR A 257 -14.69 11.82 -7.20
C THR A 257 -14.40 10.77 -6.13
N VAL A 258 -14.19 9.53 -6.56
CA VAL A 258 -13.88 8.41 -5.68
C VAL A 258 -12.61 7.74 -6.18
N PHE A 259 -11.63 7.56 -5.32
CA PHE A 259 -10.44 6.76 -5.60
C PHE A 259 -10.61 5.38 -4.97
N ALA A 260 -9.91 4.40 -5.52
CA ALA A 260 -9.89 3.04 -5.01
C ALA A 260 -8.48 2.45 -5.02
N GLU A 261 -8.21 1.64 -4.03
CA GLU A 261 -6.98 0.88 -3.86
C GLU A 261 -7.34 -0.58 -3.65
N THR A 262 -6.52 -1.49 -4.16
CA THR A 262 -6.58 -2.91 -3.80
C THR A 262 -5.19 -3.43 -3.44
N CYS A 263 -5.10 -4.70 -3.02
CA CYS A 263 -3.85 -5.31 -2.59
C CYS A 263 -3.64 -6.67 -3.27
N PRO A 264 -2.38 -7.16 -3.39
CA PRO A 264 -2.07 -8.43 -4.05
C PRO A 264 -2.84 -9.63 -3.50
N GLN A 265 -3.11 -9.66 -2.19
CA GLN A 265 -3.85 -10.76 -1.56
C GLN A 265 -5.26 -10.92 -2.13
N TYR A 266 -5.92 -9.83 -2.50
CA TYR A 266 -7.27 -9.86 -3.09
C TYR A 266 -7.27 -10.17 -4.58
N LEU A 267 -6.11 -10.06 -5.22
CA LEU A 267 -5.92 -10.39 -6.65
C LEU A 267 -5.50 -11.85 -6.87
N LEU A 268 -4.91 -12.50 -5.87
CA LEU A 268 -4.20 -13.76 -6.05
C LEU A 268 -4.66 -14.90 -5.13
N LEU A 269 -5.22 -14.58 -3.95
CA LEU A 269 -5.70 -15.55 -2.99
C LEU A 269 -7.24 -15.56 -2.98
N ASP A 270 -7.84 -16.71 -2.66
CA ASP A 270 -9.28 -16.85 -2.47
C ASP A 270 -9.61 -17.43 -1.09
N ASP A 271 -10.88 -17.37 -0.70
CA ASP A 271 -11.33 -17.70 0.65
C ASP A 271 -11.13 -19.18 1.05
N SER A 272 -10.75 -20.06 0.13
CA SER A 272 -10.39 -21.44 0.43
C SER A 272 -9.17 -21.55 1.35
N VAL A 273 -8.32 -20.52 1.37
CA VAL A 273 -7.13 -20.47 2.24
C VAL A 273 -7.48 -20.54 3.72
N TYR A 274 -8.65 -20.07 4.13
CA TYR A 274 -9.10 -20.10 5.52
C TYR A 274 -9.45 -21.51 6.02
N SER A 275 -9.77 -22.43 5.11
CA SER A 275 -10.15 -23.82 5.41
C SER A 275 -8.96 -24.79 5.41
N LYS A 276 -7.74 -24.29 5.32
CA LYS A 276 -6.54 -25.14 5.40
C LYS A 276 -6.45 -25.84 6.75
N PRO A 277 -6.02 -27.12 6.79
CA PRO A 277 -5.96 -27.91 8.02
C PRO A 277 -4.96 -27.36 9.04
N ASP A 278 -4.96 -27.92 10.23
CA ASP A 278 -3.96 -27.69 11.28
C ASP A 278 -3.77 -26.21 11.68
N PHE A 279 -4.86 -25.43 11.60
CA PHE A 279 -4.85 -23.99 11.89
C PHE A 279 -4.03 -23.14 10.87
N GLU A 280 -3.58 -23.72 9.75
CA GLU A 280 -2.86 -22.97 8.72
C GLU A 280 -3.65 -21.80 8.13
N GLY A 281 -4.99 -21.90 8.12
CA GLY A 281 -5.86 -20.81 7.69
C GLY A 281 -5.66 -19.50 8.46
N ALA A 282 -5.14 -19.58 9.69
CA ALA A 282 -4.89 -18.39 10.52
C ALA A 282 -3.88 -17.42 9.92
N LYS A 283 -2.88 -17.90 9.18
CA LYS A 283 -1.86 -17.05 8.55
C LYS A 283 -2.46 -16.09 7.51
N TYR A 284 -3.64 -16.42 6.96
CA TYR A 284 -4.32 -15.60 5.94
C TYR A 284 -5.36 -14.62 6.52
N VAL A 285 -5.58 -14.64 7.84
CA VAL A 285 -6.52 -13.71 8.48
C VAL A 285 -6.03 -12.28 8.33
N CYS A 286 -6.84 -11.48 7.62
CA CYS A 286 -6.68 -10.03 7.41
C CYS A 286 -8.06 -9.38 7.31
N ALA A 287 -8.16 -8.08 7.41
CA ALA A 287 -9.42 -7.36 7.33
C ALA A 287 -9.31 -6.14 6.40
N PRO A 288 -10.18 -6.06 5.37
CA PRO A 288 -11.27 -7.02 5.05
C PRO A 288 -10.74 -8.40 4.66
N PRO A 289 -11.55 -9.47 4.78
CA PRO A 289 -11.11 -10.82 4.44
C PRO A 289 -10.82 -11.01 2.95
N ILE A 290 -9.99 -11.99 2.63
CA ILE A 290 -9.82 -12.53 1.28
C ILE A 290 -11.16 -13.10 0.80
N ARG A 291 -11.53 -12.80 -0.45
CA ARG A 291 -12.85 -13.10 -1.02
C ARG A 291 -12.79 -14.28 -2.01
N LYS A 292 -13.84 -14.44 -2.79
CA LYS A 292 -13.97 -15.52 -3.75
C LYS A 292 -13.18 -15.28 -5.03
N LYS A 293 -12.88 -16.35 -5.76
CA LYS A 293 -12.18 -16.28 -7.06
C LYS A 293 -12.86 -15.33 -8.05
N ALA A 294 -14.20 -15.28 -8.06
CA ALA A 294 -14.93 -14.38 -8.95
C ALA A 294 -14.70 -12.89 -8.66
N ASP A 295 -14.34 -12.53 -7.44
CA ASP A 295 -13.98 -11.15 -7.08
C ASP A 295 -12.63 -10.77 -7.64
N GLN A 296 -11.66 -11.70 -7.67
CA GLN A 296 -10.35 -11.47 -8.29
C GLN A 296 -10.47 -11.04 -9.75
N ASP A 297 -11.29 -11.73 -10.54
CA ASP A 297 -11.47 -11.42 -11.96
C ASP A 297 -12.07 -10.02 -12.16
N CYS A 298 -12.99 -9.62 -11.28
CA CYS A 298 -13.54 -8.27 -11.25
C CYS A 298 -12.47 -7.22 -10.92
N LEU A 299 -11.66 -7.45 -9.89
CA LEU A 299 -10.60 -6.51 -9.50
C LEU A 299 -9.51 -6.38 -10.56
N TRP A 300 -9.09 -7.49 -11.20
CA TRP A 300 -8.14 -7.42 -12.31
C TRP A 300 -8.67 -6.61 -13.49
N LYS A 301 -9.96 -6.79 -13.82
CA LYS A 301 -10.60 -5.98 -14.86
C LYS A 301 -10.64 -4.51 -14.45
N ALA A 302 -11.03 -4.19 -13.23
CA ALA A 302 -11.07 -2.83 -12.72
C ALA A 302 -9.68 -2.13 -12.72
N LEU A 303 -8.61 -2.89 -12.48
CA LEU A 303 -7.23 -2.39 -12.63
C LEU A 303 -6.91 -2.08 -14.09
N ALA A 304 -7.24 -2.98 -15.01
CA ALA A 304 -7.00 -2.80 -16.46
C ALA A 304 -7.76 -1.59 -17.00
N ASP A 305 -9.01 -1.43 -16.62
CA ASP A 305 -9.88 -0.33 -17.03
C ASP A 305 -9.45 1.03 -16.41
N GLY A 306 -8.67 1.00 -15.30
CA GLY A 306 -8.23 2.20 -14.58
C GLY A 306 -9.18 2.64 -13.48
N ASP A 307 -10.16 1.83 -13.13
CA ASP A 307 -11.14 2.10 -12.08
C ASP A 307 -10.55 1.95 -10.67
N ILE A 308 -9.49 1.18 -10.53
CA ILE A 308 -8.67 1.12 -9.31
C ILE A 308 -7.35 1.82 -9.62
N GLN A 309 -7.00 2.82 -8.82
CA GLN A 309 -5.89 3.73 -9.13
C GLN A 309 -4.55 3.26 -8.58
N THR A 310 -4.55 2.51 -7.47
CA THR A 310 -3.32 2.05 -6.82
C THR A 310 -3.42 0.59 -6.38
N VAL A 311 -2.27 -0.09 -6.36
CA VAL A 311 -2.10 -1.37 -5.70
C VAL A 311 -1.09 -1.18 -4.59
N ALA A 312 -1.57 -1.15 -3.35
CA ALA A 312 -0.75 -1.11 -2.13
C ALA A 312 -0.65 -2.50 -1.50
N THR A 313 -0.09 -2.63 -0.31
CA THR A 313 0.04 -3.94 0.33
C THR A 313 -0.85 -4.15 1.53
N ASP A 314 -1.16 -3.09 2.24
CA ASP A 314 -1.71 -3.19 3.60
C ASP A 314 -0.77 -4.05 4.48
N GLN A 315 0.56 -3.80 4.34
CA GLN A 315 1.61 -4.53 5.06
C GLN A 315 1.36 -4.49 6.54
N CYS A 316 1.04 -5.64 7.13
CA CYS A 316 0.74 -5.78 8.55
C CYS A 316 1.11 -7.20 8.98
N SER A 317 2.40 -7.46 9.17
CA SER A 317 2.93 -8.81 9.33
C SER A 317 2.85 -9.32 10.77
N PHE A 318 2.62 -10.62 10.92
CA PHE A 318 2.62 -11.32 12.20
C PHE A 318 3.28 -12.69 12.05
N THR A 319 4.02 -13.11 13.08
CA THR A 319 4.58 -14.46 13.16
C THR A 319 3.49 -15.52 13.37
N LEU A 320 3.78 -16.78 13.06
CA LEU A 320 2.87 -17.89 13.35
C LEU A 320 2.54 -18.00 14.85
N ALA A 321 3.50 -17.69 15.71
CA ALA A 321 3.29 -17.63 17.17
C ALA A 321 2.27 -16.54 17.56
N GLN A 322 2.33 -15.37 16.93
CA GLN A 322 1.33 -14.31 17.13
C GLN A 322 -0.04 -14.73 16.57
N LYS A 323 -0.11 -15.33 15.37
CA LYS A 323 -1.36 -15.86 14.81
C LYS A 323 -1.98 -16.93 15.72
N ALA A 324 -1.17 -17.74 16.39
CA ALA A 324 -1.61 -18.78 17.32
C ALA A 324 -2.29 -18.24 18.61
N MET A 325 -2.18 -16.94 18.90
CA MET A 325 -2.95 -16.30 19.98
C MET A 325 -4.46 -16.52 19.82
N GLY A 326 -4.93 -16.65 18.56
CA GLY A 326 -6.33 -16.93 18.24
C GLY A 326 -6.70 -18.41 18.08
N LYS A 327 -5.86 -19.37 18.50
CA LYS A 327 -6.10 -20.79 18.28
C LYS A 327 -7.40 -21.30 18.91
N ALA A 328 -7.83 -20.73 20.03
CA ALA A 328 -9.07 -21.06 20.72
C ALA A 328 -10.28 -20.17 20.30
N ASP A 329 -10.04 -19.07 19.62
CA ASP A 329 -11.04 -18.09 19.23
C ASP A 329 -10.48 -17.24 18.08
N PHE A 330 -10.98 -17.45 16.87
CA PHE A 330 -10.50 -16.78 15.65
C PHE A 330 -10.51 -15.24 15.76
N THR A 331 -11.35 -14.66 16.62
CA THR A 331 -11.40 -13.20 16.83
C THR A 331 -10.16 -12.64 17.51
N LYS A 332 -9.30 -13.52 18.03
CA LYS A 332 -8.01 -13.19 18.65
C LYS A 332 -6.82 -13.39 17.71
N ILE A 333 -7.05 -13.87 16.50
CA ILE A 333 -5.99 -13.93 15.48
C ILE A 333 -5.70 -12.50 15.05
N PRO A 334 -4.48 -11.97 15.23
CA PRO A 334 -4.14 -10.66 14.72
C PRO A 334 -4.27 -10.64 13.20
N GLY A 335 -5.05 -9.66 12.69
CA GLY A 335 -5.34 -9.54 11.25
C GLY A 335 -4.27 -8.78 10.51
N GLY A 336 -3.72 -9.37 9.45
CA GLY A 336 -2.75 -8.73 8.56
C GLY A 336 -1.78 -9.71 7.92
N LEU A 337 -1.15 -9.29 6.81
CA LEU A 337 -0.28 -10.09 5.96
C LEU A 337 0.99 -9.30 5.59
N PRO A 338 2.14 -9.96 5.40
CA PRO A 338 3.29 -9.36 4.71
C PRO A 338 3.05 -9.29 3.19
N GLY A 339 3.58 -8.26 2.50
CA GLY A 339 3.38 -8.09 1.07
C GLY A 339 4.35 -7.11 0.39
N VAL A 340 4.97 -6.18 1.13
CA VAL A 340 5.70 -5.04 0.56
C VAL A 340 6.90 -5.44 -0.31
N GLN A 341 7.59 -6.54 0.00
CA GLN A 341 8.71 -7.03 -0.80
C GLN A 341 8.27 -7.67 -2.11
N THR A 342 7.11 -8.33 -2.14
CA THR A 342 6.70 -9.18 -3.28
C THR A 342 5.69 -8.51 -4.21
N ARG A 343 5.16 -7.35 -3.85
CA ARG A 343 4.11 -6.64 -4.61
C ARG A 343 4.45 -6.43 -6.09
N GLY A 344 5.64 -5.89 -6.37
CA GLY A 344 6.06 -5.60 -7.75
C GLY A 344 6.20 -6.86 -8.60
N THR A 345 6.88 -7.89 -8.07
CA THR A 345 7.09 -9.16 -8.77
C THR A 345 5.80 -9.95 -8.99
N LEU A 346 4.89 -9.93 -8.02
CA LEU A 346 3.56 -10.53 -8.14
C LEU A 346 2.71 -9.83 -9.23
N LEU A 347 2.69 -8.49 -9.25
CA LEU A 347 1.97 -7.74 -10.27
C LEU A 347 2.55 -7.98 -11.67
N TYR A 348 3.88 -8.03 -11.80
CA TYR A 348 4.51 -8.34 -13.07
C TYR A 348 4.13 -9.74 -13.55
N THR A 349 4.30 -10.75 -12.70
CA THR A 349 4.07 -12.16 -13.05
C THR A 349 2.61 -12.44 -13.38
N TYR A 350 1.71 -12.14 -12.45
CA TYR A 350 0.29 -12.53 -12.53
C TYR A 350 -0.61 -11.47 -13.16
N GLY A 351 -0.06 -10.28 -13.38
CA GLY A 351 -0.72 -9.19 -14.09
C GLY A 351 -0.19 -9.00 -15.51
N VAL A 352 1.06 -8.56 -15.63
CA VAL A 352 1.64 -8.19 -16.94
C VAL A 352 1.90 -9.43 -17.80
N ARG A 353 2.66 -10.41 -17.29
CA ARG A 353 2.96 -11.64 -18.05
C ARG A 353 1.73 -12.50 -18.33
N ALA A 354 0.76 -12.47 -17.42
CA ALA A 354 -0.52 -13.12 -17.61
C ALA A 354 -1.48 -12.36 -18.56
N GLY A 355 -1.09 -11.19 -19.08
CA GLY A 355 -1.88 -10.39 -20.02
C GLY A 355 -3.12 -9.74 -19.44
N LYS A 356 -3.20 -9.59 -18.11
CA LYS A 356 -4.34 -8.96 -17.44
C LYS A 356 -4.22 -7.43 -17.37
N ILE A 357 -3.02 -6.91 -17.30
CA ILE A 357 -2.70 -5.48 -17.37
C ILE A 357 -1.47 -5.29 -18.26
N THR A 358 -1.28 -4.08 -18.80
CA THR A 358 -0.06 -3.74 -19.53
C THR A 358 1.05 -3.34 -18.54
N ILE A 359 2.29 -3.27 -19.05
CA ILE A 359 3.43 -2.83 -18.23
C ILE A 359 3.33 -1.34 -17.87
N GLU A 360 2.77 -0.53 -18.76
CA GLU A 360 2.47 0.88 -18.52
C GLU A 360 1.43 1.03 -17.39
N LYS A 361 0.40 0.15 -17.41
CA LYS A 361 -0.58 0.13 -16.33
C LYS A 361 0.06 -0.23 -14.98
N MET A 362 0.97 -1.21 -14.96
CA MET A 362 1.74 -1.52 -13.75
C MET A 362 2.53 -0.31 -13.25
N CYS A 363 3.19 0.44 -14.14
CA CYS A 363 3.89 1.67 -13.79
C CYS A 363 2.93 2.74 -13.24
N GLN A 364 1.75 2.91 -13.84
CA GLN A 364 0.72 3.79 -13.29
C GLN A 364 0.32 3.39 -11.88
N LEU A 365 0.03 2.11 -11.64
CA LEU A 365 -0.49 1.59 -10.37
C LEU A 365 0.52 1.64 -9.23
N LEU A 366 1.82 1.43 -9.51
CA LEU A 366 2.87 1.34 -8.50
C LEU A 366 3.70 2.62 -8.34
N CYS A 367 3.70 3.52 -9.34
CA CYS A 367 4.59 4.68 -9.37
C CYS A 367 3.82 5.99 -9.56
N GLU A 368 3.22 6.22 -10.73
CA GLU A 368 2.69 7.53 -11.12
C GLU A 368 1.44 7.92 -10.33
N ASN A 369 0.45 7.03 -10.26
CA ASN A 369 -0.81 7.32 -9.59
C ASN A 369 -0.63 7.55 -8.08
N PRO A 370 0.08 6.68 -7.33
CA PRO A 370 0.34 6.96 -5.91
C PRO A 370 1.17 8.24 -5.74
N ALA A 371 2.13 8.54 -6.63
CA ALA A 371 2.88 9.80 -6.56
C ALA A 371 1.99 11.03 -6.73
N LYS A 372 1.03 10.99 -7.65
CA LYS A 372 0.06 12.08 -7.90
C LYS A 372 -0.96 12.19 -6.76
N LEU A 373 -1.54 11.07 -6.33
CA LEU A 373 -2.51 11.03 -5.23
C LEU A 373 -1.93 11.56 -3.93
N TYR A 374 -0.68 11.22 -3.66
CA TYR A 374 -0.02 11.57 -2.40
C TYR A 374 0.90 12.79 -2.50
N GLY A 375 0.86 13.53 -3.63
CA GLY A 375 1.47 14.85 -3.76
C GLY A 375 3.00 14.87 -3.82
N VAL A 376 3.63 13.83 -4.36
CA VAL A 376 5.10 13.75 -4.55
C VAL A 376 5.53 13.74 -6.02
N TYR A 377 4.58 13.71 -6.97
CA TYR A 377 4.87 13.76 -8.39
C TYR A 377 5.25 15.20 -8.82
N PRO A 378 6.23 15.42 -9.73
CA PRO A 378 7.04 14.42 -10.44
C PRO A 378 8.37 14.11 -9.73
N ASN A 379 8.62 14.63 -8.53
CA ASN A 379 9.86 14.35 -7.81
C ASN A 379 10.05 12.83 -7.63
N LYS A 380 8.97 12.12 -7.27
CA LYS A 380 8.90 10.65 -7.27
C LYS A 380 7.85 10.18 -8.27
N GLY A 381 7.91 8.90 -8.66
CA GLY A 381 6.95 8.30 -9.59
C GLY A 381 7.20 8.57 -11.06
N ALA A 382 8.34 9.18 -11.43
CA ALA A 382 8.75 9.42 -12.81
C ALA A 382 10.26 9.24 -13.00
N ILE A 383 10.68 8.71 -14.15
CA ILE A 383 12.05 8.81 -14.65
C ILE A 383 12.09 10.00 -15.61
N ALA A 384 12.36 11.19 -15.08
CA ALA A 384 12.39 12.43 -15.83
C ALA A 384 13.50 13.35 -15.31
N GLU A 385 13.96 14.28 -16.17
CA GLU A 385 14.97 15.27 -15.77
C GLU A 385 14.45 16.11 -14.58
N GLY A 386 15.25 16.21 -13.52
CA GLY A 386 14.91 16.90 -12.27
C GLY A 386 14.20 16.06 -11.21
N SER A 387 13.67 14.88 -11.56
CA SER A 387 13.11 13.93 -10.58
C SER A 387 14.20 13.36 -9.68
N ASP A 388 13.81 12.87 -8.51
CA ASP A 388 14.70 12.08 -7.66
C ASP A 388 15.16 10.83 -8.42
N ALA A 389 16.41 10.47 -8.25
CA ALA A 389 16.95 9.26 -8.87
C ALA A 389 16.54 8.02 -8.07
N ASP A 390 15.22 7.81 -8.00
CA ASP A 390 14.57 6.62 -7.48
C ASP A 390 14.26 5.71 -8.65
N ILE A 391 15.11 4.71 -8.88
CA ILE A 391 15.04 3.86 -10.07
C ILE A 391 15.10 2.41 -9.67
N VAL A 392 14.13 1.63 -10.15
CA VAL A 392 14.12 0.18 -10.06
C VAL A 392 14.61 -0.39 -11.39
N VAL A 393 15.72 -1.11 -11.35
CA VAL A 393 16.17 -1.96 -12.46
C VAL A 393 15.55 -3.34 -12.26
N PHE A 394 14.62 -3.68 -13.12
CA PHE A 394 13.85 -4.92 -13.07
C PHE A 394 14.33 -5.88 -14.16
N ASP A 395 14.66 -7.09 -13.76
CA ASP A 395 15.06 -8.18 -14.68
C ASP A 395 13.83 -9.00 -15.09
N PRO A 396 13.31 -8.86 -16.32
CA PRO A 396 12.11 -9.58 -16.77
C PRO A 396 12.34 -11.09 -16.97
N GLU A 397 13.58 -11.53 -17.09
CA GLU A 397 13.94 -12.93 -17.38
C GLU A 397 14.31 -13.75 -16.13
N LYS A 398 14.45 -13.07 -14.97
CA LYS A 398 14.80 -13.76 -13.73
C LYS A 398 13.60 -14.56 -13.23
N GLU A 399 13.85 -15.79 -12.80
CA GLU A 399 12.84 -16.68 -12.22
C GLU A 399 13.18 -16.97 -10.76
N ASN A 400 12.15 -17.04 -9.93
CA ASN A 400 12.30 -17.32 -8.51
C ASN A 400 11.01 -17.94 -7.95
N VAL A 401 11.08 -18.45 -6.70
CA VAL A 401 9.94 -18.95 -5.94
C VAL A 401 9.86 -18.19 -4.63
N ILE A 402 8.69 -17.68 -4.29
CA ILE A 402 8.50 -16.96 -3.03
C ILE A 402 8.56 -17.96 -1.87
N SER A 403 9.40 -17.66 -0.88
CA SER A 403 9.52 -18.48 0.33
C SER A 403 9.79 -17.64 1.56
N ALA A 404 9.23 -18.07 2.69
CA ALA A 404 9.54 -17.53 4.00
C ALA A 404 11.00 -17.70 4.43
N GLU A 405 11.72 -18.65 3.83
CA GLU A 405 13.15 -18.87 4.11
C GLU A 405 14.06 -17.80 3.47
N THR A 406 13.59 -17.13 2.41
CA THR A 406 14.40 -16.19 1.62
C THR A 406 13.93 -14.75 1.65
N HIS A 407 12.76 -14.47 2.24
CA HIS A 407 12.25 -13.12 2.35
C HIS A 407 12.99 -12.30 3.44
N ALA A 408 12.88 -10.99 3.37
CA ALA A 408 13.51 -10.06 4.31
C ALA A 408 12.58 -9.61 5.45
N TYR A 409 11.34 -10.08 5.48
CA TYR A 409 10.39 -9.77 6.57
C TYR A 409 10.84 -10.37 7.91
N ASN A 410 10.49 -9.70 8.99
CA ASN A 410 10.71 -10.21 10.35
C ASN A 410 9.56 -11.14 10.82
N THR A 411 9.09 -12.00 9.91
CA THR A 411 8.05 -13.00 10.17
C THR A 411 8.48 -14.36 9.59
N ASP A 412 7.90 -15.45 10.09
CA ASP A 412 8.24 -16.83 9.77
C ASP A 412 7.25 -17.48 8.80
N ASN A 413 6.47 -16.66 8.11
CA ASN A 413 5.49 -17.12 7.12
C ASN A 413 5.32 -16.12 5.98
N ASN A 414 4.86 -16.64 4.83
CA ASN A 414 4.53 -15.82 3.67
C ASN A 414 3.19 -16.31 3.09
N PRO A 415 2.20 -15.43 2.83
CA PRO A 415 0.92 -15.84 2.25
C PRO A 415 1.05 -16.35 0.81
N TYR A 416 2.16 -16.02 0.14
CA TYR A 416 2.47 -16.43 -1.24
C TYR A 416 3.52 -17.54 -1.30
N GLU A 417 3.71 -18.30 -0.21
CA GLU A 417 4.66 -19.42 -0.16
C GLU A 417 4.48 -20.38 -1.34
N GLY A 418 5.55 -20.66 -2.09
CA GLY A 418 5.54 -21.53 -3.25
C GLY A 418 5.02 -20.88 -4.55
N PHE A 419 4.68 -19.60 -4.56
CA PHE A 419 4.34 -18.91 -5.81
C PHE A 419 5.58 -18.76 -6.69
N GLU A 420 5.47 -19.24 -7.93
CA GLU A 420 6.48 -19.02 -8.96
C GLU A 420 6.38 -17.57 -9.46
N ILE A 421 7.50 -16.88 -9.54
CA ILE A 421 7.59 -15.54 -10.09
C ILE A 421 8.52 -15.49 -11.29
N HIS A 422 8.11 -14.72 -12.29
CA HIS A 422 8.88 -14.40 -13.48
C HIS A 422 9.14 -12.91 -13.49
N GLY A 423 10.41 -12.54 -13.54
CA GLY A 423 10.85 -11.15 -13.34
C GLY A 423 11.05 -10.82 -11.87
N ASP A 424 12.17 -10.15 -11.59
CA ASP A 424 12.55 -9.81 -10.21
C ASP A 424 13.40 -8.53 -10.18
N ILE A 425 13.55 -7.96 -8.99
CA ILE A 425 14.39 -6.78 -8.77
C ILE A 425 15.87 -7.15 -8.93
N ASP A 426 16.58 -6.42 -9.78
CA ASP A 426 18.04 -6.53 -9.91
C ASP A 426 18.74 -5.44 -9.09
N LYS A 427 18.39 -4.16 -9.34
CA LYS A 427 18.99 -3.04 -8.60
C LYS A 427 17.93 -2.03 -8.21
N VAL A 428 18.19 -1.35 -7.10
CA VAL A 428 17.38 -0.19 -6.68
C VAL A 428 18.30 0.97 -6.35
N PHE A 429 18.03 2.09 -6.99
CA PHE A 429 18.62 3.37 -6.62
C PHE A 429 17.60 4.17 -5.81
N LEU A 430 18.01 4.68 -4.66
CA LEU A 430 17.24 5.58 -3.82
C LEU A 430 17.97 6.92 -3.77
N ARG A 431 17.37 7.94 -4.35
CA ARG A 431 18.00 9.27 -4.51
C ARG A 431 19.45 9.13 -4.96
N GLY A 432 19.65 8.37 -6.06
CA GLY A 432 20.96 8.15 -6.68
C GLY A 432 21.96 7.29 -5.91
N ASN A 433 21.60 6.78 -4.74
CA ASN A 433 22.40 5.82 -4.01
C ASN A 433 21.98 4.39 -4.38
N LEU A 434 22.93 3.56 -4.73
CA LEU A 434 22.67 2.14 -5.03
C LEU A 434 22.38 1.44 -3.69
N ALA A 435 21.11 1.18 -3.42
CA ALA A 435 20.64 0.51 -2.20
C ALA A 435 20.61 -1.00 -2.35
N VAL A 436 20.17 -1.49 -3.52
CA VAL A 436 20.10 -2.92 -3.85
C VAL A 436 20.93 -3.19 -5.08
N ASP A 437 21.75 -4.22 -5.05
CA ASP A 437 22.58 -4.70 -6.16
C ASP A 437 22.48 -6.23 -6.28
N GLU A 438 22.14 -6.73 -7.48
CA GLU A 438 21.90 -8.15 -7.76
C GLU A 438 20.86 -8.78 -6.78
N GLY A 439 19.81 -8.03 -6.44
CA GLY A 439 18.77 -8.44 -5.50
C GLY A 439 19.19 -8.46 -4.03
N LYS A 440 20.37 -7.93 -3.70
CA LYS A 440 20.89 -7.89 -2.32
C LYS A 440 21.00 -6.47 -1.82
N LEU A 441 20.65 -6.26 -0.59
CA LEU A 441 20.81 -4.97 0.08
C LEU A 441 22.30 -4.67 0.27
N VAL A 442 22.77 -3.55 -0.28
CA VAL A 442 24.18 -3.11 -0.21
C VAL A 442 24.36 -1.85 0.61
N GLN A 443 23.28 -1.09 0.82
CA GLN A 443 23.24 0.06 1.74
C GLN A 443 21.90 0.10 2.47
N GLU A 444 21.97 0.33 3.78
CA GLU A 444 20.81 0.42 4.67
C GLU A 444 20.64 1.85 5.20
N LYS A 445 19.44 2.12 5.76
CA LYS A 445 19.12 3.37 6.48
C LYS A 445 19.35 4.65 5.64
N LEU A 446 19.08 4.54 4.34
CA LEU A 446 19.14 5.66 3.41
C LEU A 446 17.89 6.54 3.44
N GLY A 447 16.80 6.03 4.01
CA GLY A 447 15.48 6.66 3.98
C GLY A 447 15.41 7.97 4.72
N ALA A 448 14.64 8.90 4.15
CA ALA A 448 14.35 10.20 4.72
C ALA A 448 12.83 10.41 4.79
N TYR A 449 12.39 11.23 5.75
CA TYR A 449 11.00 11.68 5.78
C TYR A 449 10.70 12.59 4.60
N ILE A 450 9.65 12.28 3.84
CA ILE A 450 9.23 13.05 2.68
C ILE A 450 7.97 13.86 3.03
N LYS A 451 8.12 15.18 3.07
CA LYS A 451 6.98 16.11 3.15
C LYS A 451 6.24 16.11 1.82
N ARG A 452 4.96 15.83 1.85
CA ARG A 452 4.12 15.72 0.65
C ARG A 452 3.33 17.01 0.40
N GLY A 453 3.04 17.28 -0.87
CA GLY A 453 2.09 18.30 -1.28
C GLY A 453 0.65 17.78 -1.36
N LEU A 454 -0.26 18.63 -1.82
CA LEU A 454 -1.64 18.22 -2.12
C LEU A 454 -1.68 17.28 -3.32
N ARG A 455 -2.73 16.46 -3.41
CA ARG A 455 -2.95 15.57 -4.54
C ARG A 455 -3.00 16.32 -5.86
N GLN A 456 -2.54 15.66 -6.90
CA GLN A 456 -2.62 16.13 -8.29
C GLN A 456 -3.68 15.33 -9.05
N PRO A 457 -4.22 15.87 -10.16
CA PRO A 457 -5.13 15.14 -11.02
C PRO A 457 -4.49 13.85 -11.55
N LEU A 458 -5.25 12.77 -11.57
CA LEU A 458 -4.90 11.56 -12.32
C LEU A 458 -5.25 11.78 -13.80
N ALA A 459 -4.42 11.26 -14.69
CA ALA A 459 -4.65 11.35 -16.13
C ALA A 459 -5.77 10.41 -16.57
#